data_64db7a66eaafc04680b43966766cb3a2
#
_entry.id   64db7a66eaafc04680b43966766cb3a2
#
_cell.length_a   1.000
_cell.length_b   1.000
_cell.length_c   1.000
_cell.angle_alpha   90.00
_cell.angle_beta   90.00
_cell.angle_gamma   90.00
#
_symmetry.space_group_name_H-M   'P 1'
#
loop_
_entity.id
_entity.type
_entity.pdbx_description
1 polymer ?
#
loop_
_entity_poly.entity_id
_entity_poly.type
_entity_poly.pdbx_seq_one_letter_code
_entity_poly.pdbx_strand_id
1 'polypeptide(L)'
;MLNVDVLYLEKNNRSTNIVYSNNKITIEQTIPNILNEACLRSLTTLEGRIKATKQVYKINKFVPVYISDQIIMQPLYSNRSWQQIYINICNVKKISKSNTGTIIMFSNNETLMVDISITRIKQYFKKCLKIKNQFNNYERGLIYYGKNEY
;
A
#
# COMPACT_ATOMS: atom_id res chain seq x y z
N MET A 1 11.26 10.65 -2.55
CA MET A 1 10.11 10.77 -3.40
C MET A 1 8.83 10.25 -2.76
N LEU A 2 8.58 8.94 -2.66
CA LEU A 2 7.48 8.51 -1.79
C LEU A 2 7.83 8.83 -0.34
N ASN A 3 6.90 9.47 0.36
CA ASN A 3 7.04 9.79 1.77
C ASN A 3 5.75 9.41 2.51
N VAL A 4 5.76 9.61 3.83
CA VAL A 4 4.66 9.18 4.70
C VAL A 4 3.34 9.89 4.44
N ASP A 5 3.36 11.02 3.72
CA ASP A 5 2.16 11.78 3.38
C ASP A 5 1.46 11.28 2.12
N VAL A 6 1.98 10.26 1.46
CA VAL A 6 1.34 9.71 0.25
C VAL A 6 -0.02 9.11 0.59
N LEU A 7 -1.04 9.49 -0.18
CA LEU A 7 -2.39 8.95 -0.06
C LEU A 7 -2.59 7.81 -1.06
N TYR A 8 -2.31 8.07 -2.32
CA TYR A 8 -2.43 7.03 -3.36
C TYR A 8 -1.64 7.39 -4.61
N LEU A 9 -1.40 6.36 -5.41
CA LEU A 9 -0.81 6.45 -6.74
C LEU A 9 -1.87 6.06 -7.75
N GLU A 10 -1.99 6.82 -8.82
CA GLU A 10 -2.95 6.54 -9.88
C GLU A 10 -2.25 6.50 -11.23
N LYS A 11 -2.49 5.43 -11.98
CA LYS A 11 -1.95 5.29 -13.32
C LYS A 11 -2.59 6.30 -14.27
N ASN A 12 -1.77 7.02 -15.01
CA ASN A 12 -2.19 7.98 -16.02
C ASN A 12 -1.39 7.75 -17.30
N ASN A 13 -1.83 6.78 -18.12
CA ASN A 13 -1.09 6.31 -19.30
C ASN A 13 0.31 5.82 -18.91
N ARG A 14 1.37 6.47 -19.36
CA ARG A 14 2.76 6.13 -19.02
C ARG A 14 3.28 6.88 -17.79
N SER A 15 2.47 7.79 -17.26
CA SER A 15 2.81 8.55 -16.07
C SER A 15 2.03 8.05 -14.87
N THR A 16 2.38 8.58 -13.72
CA THR A 16 1.70 8.31 -12.45
C THR A 16 1.36 9.63 -11.78
N ASN A 17 0.12 9.76 -11.35
CA ASN A 17 -0.30 10.80 -10.44
C ASN A 17 -0.02 10.33 -9.02
N ILE A 18 0.79 11.08 -8.29
CA ILE A 18 1.06 10.82 -6.87
C ILE A 18 0.30 11.85 -6.09
N VAL A 19 -0.64 11.40 -5.27
CA VAL A 19 -1.48 12.26 -4.45
C VAL A 19 -0.99 12.21 -3.01
N TYR A 20 -0.52 13.33 -2.53
CA TYR A 20 -0.09 13.52 -1.13
C TYR A 20 -1.15 14.29 -0.34
N SER A 21 -0.99 14.37 0.96
CA SER A 21 -1.92 15.08 1.84
C SER A 21 -2.11 16.56 1.45
N ASN A 22 -1.04 17.20 0.96
CA ASN A 22 -1.02 18.64 0.69
C ASN A 22 -0.89 19.00 -0.77
N ASN A 23 -0.53 18.05 -1.64
CA ASN A 23 -0.30 18.35 -3.04
C ASN A 23 -0.42 17.09 -3.90
N LYS A 24 -0.48 17.30 -5.20
CA LYS A 24 -0.52 16.25 -6.20
C LYS A 24 0.54 16.55 -7.25
N ILE A 25 1.30 15.54 -7.64
CA ILE A 25 2.30 15.66 -8.71
C ILE A 25 2.09 14.56 -9.74
N THR A 26 2.52 14.82 -10.96
CA THR A 26 2.52 13.82 -12.04
C THR A 26 3.96 13.57 -12.46
N ILE A 27 4.36 12.32 -12.50
CA ILE A 27 5.72 11.90 -12.84
C ILE A 27 5.65 10.98 -14.06
N GLU A 28 6.57 11.16 -15.01
CA GLU A 28 6.69 10.31 -16.20
C GLU A 28 7.41 9.00 -15.86
N GLN A 29 6.85 8.26 -14.91
CA GLN A 29 7.32 6.94 -14.49
C GLN A 29 6.11 6.05 -14.23
N THR A 30 6.28 4.75 -14.41
CA THR A 30 5.24 3.77 -14.08
C THR A 30 5.17 3.57 -12.57
N ILE A 31 4.01 3.12 -12.08
CA ILE A 31 3.84 2.79 -10.66
C ILE A 31 4.89 1.76 -10.20
N PRO A 32 5.14 0.65 -10.93
CA PRO A 32 6.18 -0.28 -10.52
C PRO A 32 7.56 0.36 -10.37
N ASN A 33 7.94 1.28 -11.26
CA ASN A 33 9.23 1.96 -11.14
C ASN A 33 9.31 2.82 -9.87
N ILE A 34 8.25 3.55 -9.57
CA ILE A 34 8.18 4.39 -8.36
C ILE A 34 8.28 3.52 -7.10
N LEU A 35 7.53 2.43 -7.05
CA LEU A 35 7.54 1.50 -5.92
C LEU A 35 8.90 0.81 -5.79
N ASN A 36 9.53 0.44 -6.91
CA ASN A 36 10.85 -0.18 -6.89
C ASN A 36 11.91 0.77 -6.33
N GLU A 37 11.88 2.03 -6.71
CA GLU A 37 12.80 3.03 -6.15
C GLU A 37 12.64 3.16 -4.63
N ALA A 38 11.39 3.13 -4.15
CA ALA A 38 11.12 3.15 -2.71
C ALA A 38 11.67 1.90 -2.01
N CYS A 39 11.55 0.73 -2.64
CA CYS A 39 12.09 -0.53 -2.11
C CYS A 39 13.62 -0.52 -2.08
N LEU A 40 14.26 0.02 -3.11
CA LEU A 40 15.73 0.07 -3.20
C LEU A 40 16.34 0.86 -2.05
N ARG A 41 15.66 1.86 -1.53
CA ARG A 41 16.12 2.61 -0.35
C ARG A 41 16.20 1.73 0.90
N SER A 42 15.43 0.65 0.94
CA SER A 42 15.47 -0.35 2.01
C SER A 42 16.27 -1.58 1.61
N LEU A 43 17.13 -1.46 0.59
CA LEU A 43 18.05 -2.50 0.12
C LEU A 43 17.35 -3.75 -0.41
N THR A 44 16.17 -3.58 -0.98
CA THR A 44 15.42 -4.66 -1.65
C THR A 44 14.90 -4.19 -3.00
N THR A 45 14.32 -5.12 -3.75
CA THR A 45 13.59 -4.79 -5.00
C THR A 45 12.10 -4.93 -4.77
N LEU A 46 11.30 -4.30 -5.62
CA LEU A 46 9.85 -4.50 -5.62
C LEU A 46 9.50 -5.97 -5.83
N GLU A 47 10.13 -6.61 -6.81
CA GLU A 47 9.92 -8.03 -7.12
C GLU A 47 10.22 -8.92 -5.91
N GLY A 48 11.35 -8.65 -5.25
CA GLY A 48 11.75 -9.39 -4.06
C GLY A 48 10.77 -9.22 -2.90
N ARG A 49 10.28 -8.01 -2.68
CA ARG A 49 9.28 -7.73 -1.64
C ARG A 49 7.95 -8.42 -1.91
N ILE A 50 7.48 -8.38 -3.14
CA ILE A 50 6.23 -9.05 -3.52
C ILE A 50 6.38 -10.56 -3.33
N LYS A 51 7.48 -11.13 -3.80
CA LYS A 51 7.75 -12.56 -3.67
C LYS A 51 7.79 -13.00 -2.20
N ALA A 52 8.48 -12.23 -1.36
CA ALA A 52 8.57 -12.52 0.07
C ALA A 52 7.19 -12.41 0.74
N THR A 53 6.40 -11.41 0.42
CA THR A 53 5.05 -11.23 0.96
C THR A 53 4.14 -12.40 0.60
N LYS A 54 4.18 -12.83 -0.66
CA LYS A 54 3.43 -14.01 -1.09
C LYS A 54 3.81 -15.25 -0.29
N GLN A 55 5.09 -15.45 -0.10
CA GLN A 55 5.62 -16.65 0.55
C GLN A 55 5.34 -16.66 2.05
N VAL A 56 5.58 -15.53 2.73
CA VAL A 56 5.48 -15.43 4.19
C VAL A 56 4.02 -15.34 4.64
N TYR A 57 3.22 -14.51 3.97
CA TYR A 57 1.84 -14.23 4.41
C TYR A 57 0.78 -14.98 3.61
N LYS A 58 1.19 -15.81 2.64
CA LYS A 58 0.29 -16.63 1.82
C LYS A 58 -0.74 -15.81 1.05
N ILE A 59 -0.34 -14.65 0.55
CA ILE A 59 -1.17 -13.76 -0.25
C ILE A 59 -0.77 -13.93 -1.71
N ASN A 60 -1.69 -14.40 -2.57
CA ASN A 60 -1.37 -14.74 -3.95
C ASN A 60 -1.79 -13.68 -4.97
N LYS A 61 -2.80 -12.86 -4.65
CA LYS A 61 -3.36 -11.84 -5.55
C LYS A 61 -3.48 -10.52 -4.82
N PHE A 62 -3.40 -9.42 -5.58
CA PHE A 62 -3.50 -8.06 -5.02
C PHE A 62 -2.56 -7.89 -3.84
N VAL A 63 -1.30 -8.23 -4.09
CA VAL A 63 -0.28 -8.30 -3.04
C VAL A 63 0.11 -6.89 -2.61
N PRO A 64 -0.05 -6.54 -1.33
CA PRO A 64 0.38 -5.23 -0.85
C PRO A 64 1.89 -5.10 -0.89
N VAL A 65 2.36 -3.88 -1.10
CA VAL A 65 3.79 -3.55 -1.06
C VAL A 65 4.06 -2.86 0.27
N TYR A 66 4.70 -3.58 1.18
CA TYR A 66 5.12 -3.02 2.47
C TYR A 66 6.44 -2.29 2.28
N ILE A 67 6.42 -0.98 2.40
CA ILE A 67 7.61 -0.14 2.28
C ILE A 67 8.13 0.22 3.67
N SER A 68 7.24 0.63 4.55
CA SER A 68 7.53 0.94 5.96
C SER A 68 6.25 0.82 6.77
N ASP A 69 6.33 1.00 8.10
CA ASP A 69 5.16 1.01 8.96
C ASP A 69 4.14 2.09 8.61
N GLN A 70 4.57 3.12 7.89
CA GLN A 70 3.72 4.24 7.51
C GLN A 70 3.38 4.27 6.02
N ILE A 71 3.91 3.34 5.24
CA ILE A 71 3.66 3.26 3.80
C ILE A 71 3.44 1.79 3.43
N ILE A 72 2.18 1.41 3.29
CA ILE A 72 1.77 0.07 2.82
C ILE A 72 0.84 0.29 1.64
N MET A 73 1.32 0.00 0.44
CA MET A 73 0.63 0.31 -0.80
C MET A 73 -0.17 -0.90 -1.27
N GLN A 74 -1.49 -0.76 -1.30
CA GLN A 74 -2.42 -1.81 -1.70
C GLN A 74 -2.90 -1.58 -3.13
N PRO A 75 -2.61 -2.49 -4.08
CA PRO A 75 -3.19 -2.41 -5.42
C PRO A 75 -4.68 -2.72 -5.38
N LEU A 76 -5.47 -1.96 -6.13
CA LEU A 76 -6.92 -2.13 -6.20
C LEU A 76 -7.38 -2.89 -7.43
N TYR A 77 -6.61 -2.86 -8.51
CA TYR A 77 -6.97 -3.51 -9.78
C TYR A 77 -5.89 -4.51 -10.17
N SER A 78 -6.22 -5.44 -11.06
CA SER A 78 -5.24 -6.41 -11.54
C SER A 78 -4.16 -5.72 -12.41
N ASN A 79 -2.99 -6.33 -12.49
CA ASN A 79 -1.90 -5.80 -13.32
C ASN A 79 -2.24 -5.76 -14.80
N ARG A 80 -3.24 -6.53 -15.23
CA ARG A 80 -3.70 -6.56 -16.63
C ARG A 80 -4.71 -5.46 -16.92
N SER A 81 -5.23 -4.78 -15.91
CA SER A 81 -6.17 -3.68 -16.09
C SER A 81 -5.45 -2.47 -16.67
N TRP A 82 -6.15 -1.74 -17.56
CA TRP A 82 -5.67 -0.43 -18.02
C TRP A 82 -5.71 0.61 -16.90
N GLN A 83 -6.52 0.36 -15.88
CA GLN A 83 -6.69 1.21 -14.71
C GLN A 83 -5.91 0.60 -13.54
N GLN A 84 -5.17 1.42 -12.78
CA GLN A 84 -4.52 0.97 -11.56
C GLN A 84 -4.43 2.09 -10.55
N ILE A 85 -4.73 1.75 -9.32
CA ILE A 85 -4.60 2.64 -8.16
C ILE A 85 -3.94 1.82 -7.05
N TYR A 86 -2.91 2.39 -6.43
CA TYR A 86 -2.33 1.84 -5.20
C TYR A 86 -2.64 2.82 -4.06
N ILE A 87 -3.27 2.33 -3.01
CA ILE A 87 -3.66 3.14 -1.85
C ILE A 87 -2.69 2.88 -0.70
N ASN A 88 -2.20 3.94 -0.08
CA ASN A 88 -1.50 3.81 1.19
C ASN A 88 -2.53 3.63 2.31
N ILE A 89 -2.70 2.42 2.77
CA ILE A 89 -3.72 2.10 3.78
C ILE A 89 -3.45 2.79 5.12
N CYS A 90 -2.20 3.17 5.38
CA CYS A 90 -1.82 3.85 6.61
C CYS A 90 -2.44 5.24 6.75
N ASN A 91 -2.81 5.87 5.63
CA ASN A 91 -3.43 7.18 5.60
C ASN A 91 -4.94 7.15 5.31
N VAL A 92 -5.55 5.98 5.36
CA VAL A 92 -7.01 5.85 5.26
C VAL A 92 -7.63 6.06 6.63
N LYS A 93 -8.56 7.01 6.70
CA LYS A 93 -9.29 7.34 7.93
C LYS A 93 -10.57 6.52 8.04
N LYS A 94 -11.30 6.37 6.93
CA LYS A 94 -12.63 5.75 6.94
C LYS A 94 -12.98 5.24 5.56
N ILE A 95 -13.72 4.14 5.50
CA ILE A 95 -14.34 3.67 4.26
C ILE A 95 -15.85 3.59 4.47
N SER A 96 -16.61 3.90 3.40
CA SER A 96 -18.07 3.82 3.42
C SER A 96 -18.60 3.31 2.10
N LYS A 97 -19.77 2.70 2.17
CA LYS A 97 -20.43 2.16 0.98
C LYS A 97 -21.02 3.28 0.15
N SER A 98 -20.86 3.20 -1.18
CA SER A 98 -21.55 4.06 -2.13
C SER A 98 -22.46 3.20 -3.01
N ASN A 99 -23.29 3.85 -3.86
CA ASN A 99 -24.17 3.14 -4.78
C ASN A 99 -23.42 2.27 -5.80
N THR A 100 -22.21 2.66 -6.16
CA THR A 100 -21.42 2.01 -7.21
C THR A 100 -20.13 1.36 -6.71
N GLY A 101 -19.86 1.43 -5.41
CA GLY A 101 -18.63 0.88 -4.89
C GLY A 101 -18.33 1.36 -3.48
N THR A 102 -17.15 1.94 -3.29
CA THR A 102 -16.65 2.36 -1.98
C THR A 102 -16.11 3.79 -2.05
N ILE A 103 -16.39 4.55 -1.01
CA ILE A 103 -15.78 5.86 -0.79
C ILE A 103 -14.68 5.68 0.26
N ILE A 104 -13.46 6.06 -0.11
CA ILE A 104 -12.29 5.98 0.77
C ILE A 104 -11.95 7.39 1.22
N MET A 105 -12.00 7.63 2.51
CA MET A 105 -11.65 8.93 3.11
C MET A 105 -10.26 8.83 3.73
N PHE A 106 -9.40 9.75 3.36
CA PHE A 106 -8.04 9.83 3.86
C PHE A 106 -7.92 10.73 5.08
N SER A 107 -6.76 10.71 5.72
CA SER A 107 -6.51 11.46 6.96
C SER A 107 -6.68 12.97 6.82
N ASN A 108 -6.53 13.53 5.61
CA ASN A 108 -6.74 14.95 5.32
C ASN A 108 -8.21 15.27 4.95
N ASN A 109 -9.13 14.29 5.09
CA ASN A 109 -10.56 14.35 4.74
C ASN A 109 -10.86 14.36 3.23
N GLU A 110 -9.85 14.25 2.38
CA GLU A 110 -10.10 14.01 0.95
C GLU A 110 -10.65 12.62 0.73
N THR A 111 -11.47 12.47 -0.30
CA THR A 111 -12.12 11.19 -0.62
C THR A 111 -11.73 10.72 -2.02
N LEU A 112 -11.71 9.39 -2.17
CA LEU A 112 -11.53 8.72 -3.45
C LEU A 112 -12.68 7.72 -3.61
N MET A 113 -13.40 7.80 -4.72
CA MET A 113 -14.46 6.86 -5.03
C MET A 113 -13.92 5.79 -5.98
N VAL A 114 -14.13 4.53 -5.63
CA VAL A 114 -13.72 3.39 -6.45
C VAL A 114 -14.92 2.47 -6.71
N ASP A 115 -14.93 1.80 -7.85
CA ASP A 115 -15.99 0.89 -8.28
C ASP A 115 -15.77 -0.54 -7.78
N ILE A 116 -15.25 -0.67 -6.58
CA ILE A 116 -14.96 -1.95 -5.93
C ILE A 116 -15.83 -2.05 -4.68
N SER A 117 -16.43 -3.22 -4.44
CA SER A 117 -17.30 -3.41 -3.29
C SER A 117 -16.57 -3.17 -1.97
N ILE A 118 -17.30 -2.66 -0.99
CA ILE A 118 -16.71 -2.40 0.34
C ILE A 118 -16.21 -3.70 0.99
N THR A 119 -16.87 -4.83 0.73
CA THR A 119 -16.44 -6.13 1.24
C THR A 119 -15.03 -6.47 0.74
N ARG A 120 -14.77 -6.25 -0.55
CA ARG A 120 -13.46 -6.50 -1.15
C ARG A 120 -12.41 -5.54 -0.60
N ILE A 121 -12.74 -4.26 -0.47
CA ILE A 121 -11.82 -3.26 0.11
C ILE A 121 -11.45 -3.63 1.54
N LYS A 122 -12.43 -4.05 2.35
CA LYS A 122 -12.17 -4.52 3.72
C LYS A 122 -11.24 -5.73 3.74
N GLN A 123 -11.39 -6.65 2.80
CA GLN A 123 -10.49 -7.81 2.69
C GLN A 123 -9.05 -7.39 2.37
N TYR A 124 -8.87 -6.43 1.47
CA TYR A 124 -7.55 -5.90 1.14
C TYR A 124 -6.90 -5.25 2.37
N PHE A 125 -7.65 -4.41 3.07
CA PHE A 125 -7.13 -3.72 4.26
C PHE A 125 -6.80 -4.69 5.38
N LYS A 126 -7.60 -5.73 5.55
CA LYS A 126 -7.34 -6.78 6.55
C LYS A 126 -6.01 -7.47 6.30
N LYS A 127 -5.69 -7.77 5.03
CA LYS A 127 -4.40 -8.36 4.66
C LYS A 127 -3.24 -7.42 4.99
N CYS A 128 -3.38 -6.14 4.67
CA CYS A 128 -2.36 -5.14 4.98
C CYS A 128 -2.11 -5.02 6.48
N LEU A 129 -3.18 -4.99 7.28
CA LEU A 129 -3.07 -4.90 8.73
C LEU A 129 -2.42 -6.15 9.31
N LYS A 130 -2.69 -7.32 8.74
CA LYS A 130 -2.05 -8.58 9.15
C LYS A 130 -0.53 -8.51 8.94
N ILE A 131 -0.10 -8.03 7.79
CA ILE A 131 1.32 -7.86 7.49
C ILE A 131 1.96 -6.89 8.48
N LYS A 132 1.36 -5.73 8.68
CA LYS A 132 1.86 -4.71 9.59
C LYS A 132 1.99 -5.24 11.02
N ASN A 133 0.95 -5.90 11.52
CA ASN A 133 0.92 -6.39 12.89
C ASN A 133 1.92 -7.52 13.10
N GLN A 134 2.00 -8.48 12.18
CA GLN A 134 2.93 -9.60 12.30
C GLN A 134 4.38 -9.15 12.18
N PHE A 135 4.67 -8.23 11.28
CA PHE A 135 6.01 -7.68 11.12
C PHE A 135 6.46 -6.96 12.40
N ASN A 136 5.62 -6.11 12.95
CA ASN A 136 5.91 -5.42 14.21
C ASN A 136 6.10 -6.38 15.37
N ASN A 137 5.26 -7.40 15.47
CA ASN A 137 5.38 -8.41 16.53
C ASN A 137 6.68 -9.20 16.41
N TYR A 138 7.07 -9.54 15.19
CA TYR A 138 8.33 -10.23 14.93
C TYR A 138 9.53 -9.38 15.37
N GLU A 139 9.55 -8.11 15.00
CA GLU A 139 10.61 -7.20 15.40
C GLU A 139 10.67 -7.02 16.91
N ARG A 140 9.52 -6.88 17.58
CA ARG A 140 9.44 -6.80 19.03
C ARG A 140 9.95 -8.07 19.69
N GLY A 141 9.63 -9.22 19.13
CA GLY A 141 10.10 -10.52 19.61
C GLY A 141 11.62 -10.62 19.55
N LEU A 142 12.22 -10.22 18.45
CA LEU A 142 13.68 -10.21 18.31
C LEU A 142 14.34 -9.29 19.33
N ILE A 143 13.80 -8.09 19.52
CA ILE A 143 14.32 -7.15 20.52
C ILE A 143 14.19 -7.74 21.94
N TYR A 144 13.05 -8.38 22.22
CA TYR A 144 12.81 -9.00 23.52
C TYR A 144 13.81 -10.13 23.81
N TYR A 145 14.04 -11.02 22.84
CA TYR A 145 15.00 -12.10 22.99
C TYR A 145 16.41 -11.57 23.17
N GLY A 146 16.80 -10.57 22.42
CA GLY A 146 18.09 -9.92 22.58
C GLY A 146 18.32 -9.37 23.98
N LYS A 147 17.29 -8.81 24.60
CA LYS A 147 17.34 -8.32 25.97
C LYS A 147 17.43 -9.43 27.00
N ASN A 148 16.83 -10.58 26.73
CA ASN A 148 16.80 -11.70 27.68
C ASN A 148 18.06 -12.54 27.67
N GLU A 149 18.91 -12.42 26.67
CA GLU A 149 20.19 -13.13 26.60
C GLU A 149 21.27 -12.47 27.46
N TYR A 150 20.97 -11.31 27.99
CA TYR A 150 21.85 -10.57 28.87
C TYR A 150 21.33 -10.66 30.32
#